data_4a164cf515a34a8492d6000c81ccee42
#
_entry.id   4a164cf515a34a8492d6000c81ccee42
#
_cell.length_a   1.000
_cell.length_b   1.000
_cell.length_c   1.000
_cell.angle_alpha   90.00
_cell.angle_beta   90.00
_cell.angle_gamma   90.00
#
_symmetry.space_group_name_H-M   'P 1'
#
loop_
_entity.id
_entity.type
_entity.pdbx_description
1 polymer ?
#
loop_
_entity_poly.entity_id
_entity_poly.type
_entity_poly.pdbx_seq_one_letter_code
_entity_poly.pdbx_strand_id
1 'polypeptide(L)'
;MPSTTKVEVFSAAFTTNRSRFRLLEESAERQGLRVNFFGADRAFSEWEPSNSTFLTKVILGKLIEVLRESEAEYVVLTDSFDTLCCRWNPEEVIAEIDAAGGLLISAEANCFPEGPWHEKYDSVFPESPWRYGNLGQTCGLRRRLIKFFEDGLERLNLDSTHIQEAFHRMWMEGYPAELDYECRIFQSMFLDVSKNITWDGKKVRNPITGSEPMFLHFNGRAPGIEEWAFRLKGN
;
A
#
# COMPACT_ATOMS: atom_id res chain seq x y z
N MET A 1 18.89 13.63 23.94
CA MET A 1 18.27 14.12 22.72
C MET A 1 16.98 13.34 22.53
N PRO A 2 15.84 13.94 22.21
CA PRO A 2 14.66 13.15 21.90
C PRO A 2 14.99 12.29 20.67
N SER A 3 14.75 10.99 20.78
CA SER A 3 14.76 10.07 19.65
C SER A 3 13.73 10.60 18.65
N THR A 4 14.17 11.10 17.51
CA THR A 4 13.22 11.39 16.43
C THR A 4 12.71 10.05 15.94
N THR A 5 11.47 9.74 16.28
CA THR A 5 10.79 8.53 15.82
C THR A 5 10.91 8.44 14.30
N LYS A 6 11.58 7.41 13.81
CA LYS A 6 11.92 7.29 12.39
C LYS A 6 10.81 6.57 11.65
N VAL A 7 10.28 7.21 10.62
CA VAL A 7 9.40 6.60 9.63
C VAL A 7 10.20 6.32 8.37
N GLU A 8 10.17 5.10 7.87
CA GLU A 8 10.77 4.71 6.59
C GLU A 8 9.71 4.23 5.61
N VAL A 9 9.92 4.55 4.33
CA VAL A 9 9.06 4.07 3.23
C VAL A 9 9.86 3.08 2.40
N PHE A 10 9.29 1.89 2.18
CA PHE A 10 9.87 0.85 1.35
C PHE A 10 8.94 0.51 0.20
N SER A 11 9.55 0.12 -0.92
CA SER A 11 8.83 -0.31 -2.11
C SER A 11 9.57 -1.45 -2.82
N ALA A 12 8.83 -2.49 -3.20
CA ALA A 12 9.37 -3.63 -3.92
C ALA A 12 9.52 -3.28 -5.41
N ALA A 13 10.75 -3.26 -5.92
CA ALA A 13 11.06 -2.91 -7.30
C ALA A 13 11.89 -4.00 -7.99
N PHE A 14 11.33 -5.22 -8.07
CA PHE A 14 12.01 -6.36 -8.72
C PHE A 14 12.12 -6.17 -10.23
N THR A 15 12.94 -5.20 -10.64
CA THR A 15 13.23 -4.89 -12.03
C THR A 15 14.55 -4.15 -12.13
N THR A 16 15.33 -4.43 -13.17
CA THR A 16 16.52 -3.63 -13.53
C THR A 16 16.14 -2.36 -14.31
N ASN A 17 14.90 -2.25 -14.77
CA ASN A 17 14.40 -1.09 -15.51
C ASN A 17 13.84 -0.04 -14.54
N ARG A 18 14.69 0.93 -14.16
CA ARG A 18 14.31 2.05 -13.27
C ARG A 18 13.15 2.89 -13.78
N SER A 19 12.90 2.94 -15.08
CA SER A 19 11.79 3.72 -15.62
C SER A 19 10.42 3.25 -15.10
N ARG A 20 10.31 1.99 -14.65
CA ARG A 20 9.06 1.42 -14.15
C ARG A 20 8.61 1.99 -12.82
N PHE A 21 9.53 2.38 -11.92
CA PHE A 21 9.20 2.97 -10.62
C PHE A 21 9.57 4.46 -10.51
N ARG A 22 9.97 5.07 -11.63
CA ARG A 22 10.37 6.48 -11.70
C ARG A 22 9.27 7.44 -11.21
N LEU A 23 8.01 7.16 -11.50
CA LEU A 23 6.91 8.05 -11.14
C LEU A 23 6.75 8.14 -9.61
N LEU A 24 6.88 7.03 -8.89
CA LEU A 24 6.90 7.03 -7.43
C LEU A 24 8.15 7.77 -6.91
N GLU A 25 9.34 7.44 -7.43
CA GLU A 25 10.60 8.08 -7.01
C GLU A 25 10.52 9.60 -7.17
N GLU A 26 10.20 10.11 -8.37
CA GLU A 26 10.11 11.54 -8.67
C GLU A 26 9.00 12.26 -7.86
N SER A 27 7.85 11.61 -7.66
CA SER A 27 6.76 12.22 -6.90
C SER A 27 7.09 12.30 -5.40
N ALA A 28 7.75 11.29 -4.85
CA ALA A 28 8.18 11.25 -3.46
C ALA A 28 9.29 12.28 -3.18
N GLU A 29 10.31 12.36 -4.06
CA GLU A 29 11.40 13.34 -3.94
C GLU A 29 10.88 14.78 -3.90
N ARG A 30 9.86 15.11 -4.70
CA ARG A 30 9.22 16.44 -4.67
C ARG A 30 8.55 16.77 -3.33
N GLN A 31 8.15 15.75 -2.58
CA GLN A 31 7.57 15.88 -1.24
C GLN A 31 8.62 15.78 -0.13
N GLY A 32 9.92 15.74 -0.48
CA GLY A 32 11.01 15.53 0.47
C GLY A 32 11.05 14.13 1.08
N LEU A 33 10.37 13.17 0.47
CA LEU A 33 10.33 11.79 0.90
C LEU A 33 11.36 10.96 0.12
N ARG A 34 12.17 10.19 0.85
CA ARG A 34 13.02 9.15 0.28
C ARG A 34 12.31 7.79 0.37
N VAL A 35 12.15 7.13 -0.76
CA VAL A 35 11.67 5.75 -0.84
C VAL A 35 12.84 4.79 -0.92
N ASN A 36 12.86 3.77 -0.06
CA ASN A 36 13.86 2.71 -0.07
C ASN A 36 13.39 1.56 -0.98
N PHE A 37 13.89 1.51 -2.20
CA PHE A 37 13.57 0.44 -3.14
C PHE A 37 14.41 -0.80 -2.86
N PHE A 38 13.78 -1.97 -2.79
CA PHE A 38 14.46 -3.25 -2.64
C PHE A 38 14.14 -4.18 -3.83
N GLY A 39 15.08 -5.07 -4.15
CA GLY A 39 14.96 -5.98 -5.29
C GLY A 39 15.28 -5.35 -6.65
N ALA A 40 15.72 -4.08 -6.71
CA ALA A 40 16.03 -3.37 -7.96
C ALA A 40 17.28 -3.89 -8.68
N ASP A 41 18.04 -4.78 -8.07
CA ASP A 41 19.20 -5.48 -8.63
C ASP A 41 18.84 -6.81 -9.32
N ARG A 42 17.57 -7.23 -9.21
CA ARG A 42 17.05 -8.49 -9.75
C ARG A 42 15.90 -8.25 -10.72
N ALA A 43 16.08 -8.64 -11.97
CA ALA A 43 14.97 -8.76 -12.89
C ALA A 43 14.35 -10.15 -12.73
N PHE A 44 13.07 -10.22 -12.39
CA PHE A 44 12.31 -11.40 -12.76
C PHE A 44 11.97 -11.26 -14.26
N SER A 45 12.51 -12.15 -15.07
CA SER A 45 12.10 -12.27 -16.46
C SER A 45 10.64 -12.71 -16.45
N GLU A 46 9.76 -11.76 -16.74
CA GLU A 46 8.33 -11.93 -16.97
C GLU A 46 7.48 -12.42 -15.77
N TRP A 47 6.56 -11.57 -15.37
CA TRP A 47 5.43 -11.91 -14.52
C TRP A 47 4.51 -12.85 -15.30
N GLU A 48 4.67 -14.14 -15.07
CA GLU A 48 3.72 -15.15 -15.52
C GLU A 48 2.68 -15.39 -14.41
N PRO A 49 1.37 -15.34 -14.68
CA PRO A 49 0.35 -15.63 -13.67
C PRO A 49 0.51 -17.01 -13.02
N SER A 50 1.06 -17.98 -13.74
CA SER A 50 1.38 -19.33 -13.24
C SER A 50 2.48 -19.36 -12.15
N ASN A 51 3.31 -18.31 -12.06
CA ASN A 51 4.38 -18.18 -11.08
C ASN A 51 4.07 -17.16 -9.97
N SER A 52 2.85 -16.61 -9.93
CA SER A 52 2.48 -15.52 -9.01
C SER A 52 2.73 -15.86 -7.54
N THR A 53 2.37 -17.07 -7.10
CA THR A 53 2.58 -17.50 -5.71
C THR A 53 4.07 -17.62 -5.37
N PHE A 54 4.89 -18.17 -6.26
CA PHE A 54 6.33 -18.26 -6.05
C PHE A 54 6.97 -16.88 -5.97
N LEU A 55 6.66 -15.98 -6.91
CA LEU A 55 7.16 -14.60 -6.92
C LEU A 55 6.72 -13.86 -5.66
N THR A 56 5.46 -14.01 -5.26
CA THR A 56 4.95 -13.43 -4.01
C THR A 56 5.76 -13.89 -2.81
N LYS A 57 6.08 -15.19 -2.70
CA LYS A 57 6.90 -15.73 -1.60
C LYS A 57 8.31 -15.13 -1.59
N VAL A 58 8.93 -14.98 -2.75
CA VAL A 58 10.27 -14.37 -2.88
C VAL A 58 10.23 -12.89 -2.47
N ILE A 59 9.22 -12.14 -2.93
CA ILE A 59 9.03 -10.72 -2.58
C ILE A 59 8.81 -10.57 -1.08
N LEU A 60 7.92 -11.36 -0.49
CA LEU A 60 7.63 -11.32 0.95
C LEU A 60 8.82 -11.72 1.80
N GLY A 61 9.56 -12.77 1.40
CA GLY A 61 10.79 -13.18 2.07
C GLY A 61 11.81 -12.03 2.12
N LYS A 62 12.03 -11.36 0.97
CA LYS A 62 12.94 -10.22 0.90
C LYS A 62 12.42 -9.00 1.66
N LEU A 63 11.12 -8.75 1.65
CA LEU A 63 10.50 -7.69 2.45
C LEU A 63 10.75 -7.91 3.95
N ILE A 64 10.52 -9.13 4.44
CA ILE A 64 10.75 -9.48 5.85
C ILE A 64 12.22 -9.27 6.23
N GLU A 65 13.18 -9.66 5.36
CA GLU A 65 14.61 -9.39 5.57
C GLU A 65 14.90 -7.89 5.70
N VAL A 66 14.44 -7.09 4.73
CA VAL A 66 14.63 -5.64 4.73
C VAL A 66 14.02 -4.98 5.96
N LEU A 67 12.83 -5.42 6.37
CA LEU A 67 12.18 -4.93 7.59
C LEU A 67 12.97 -5.28 8.87
N ARG A 68 13.60 -6.46 8.92
CA ARG A 68 14.43 -6.88 10.06
C ARG A 68 15.74 -6.07 10.15
N GLU A 69 16.29 -5.67 9.01
CA GLU A 69 17.50 -4.84 8.90
C GLU A 69 17.25 -3.36 9.21
N SER A 70 16.01 -2.88 9.03
CA SER A 70 15.64 -1.49 9.30
C SER A 70 15.67 -1.16 10.80
N GLU A 71 16.06 0.06 11.12
CA GLU A 71 15.99 0.63 12.47
C GLU A 71 14.73 1.48 12.69
N ALA A 72 13.90 1.66 11.66
CA ALA A 72 12.66 2.42 11.76
C ALA A 72 11.68 1.76 12.74
N GLU A 73 10.99 2.57 13.52
CA GLU A 73 9.90 2.11 14.37
C GLU A 73 8.60 1.95 13.55
N TYR A 74 8.34 2.92 12.67
CA TYR A 74 7.20 2.96 11.78
C TYR A 74 7.61 2.78 10.33
N VAL A 75 6.84 2.03 9.58
CA VAL A 75 7.13 1.73 8.19
C VAL A 75 5.89 1.90 7.33
N VAL A 76 6.07 2.46 6.14
CA VAL A 76 5.11 2.49 5.06
C VAL A 76 5.62 1.61 3.93
N LEU A 77 4.77 0.75 3.41
CA LEU A 77 5.02 -0.09 2.25
C LEU A 77 4.10 0.35 1.11
N THR A 78 4.60 0.41 -0.10
CA THR A 78 3.81 0.79 -1.27
C THR A 78 4.29 0.07 -2.52
N ASP A 79 3.36 -0.24 -3.42
CA ASP A 79 3.69 -0.73 -4.74
C ASP A 79 4.51 0.30 -5.52
N SER A 80 5.46 -0.16 -6.33
CA SER A 80 6.44 0.73 -6.96
C SER A 80 6.01 1.23 -8.34
N PHE A 81 5.19 0.47 -9.08
CA PHE A 81 4.98 0.72 -10.50
C PHE A 81 3.76 1.57 -10.81
N ASP A 82 2.82 1.63 -9.88
CA ASP A 82 1.51 2.24 -10.06
C ASP A 82 1.10 3.15 -8.88
N THR A 83 2.09 3.69 -8.16
CA THR A 83 1.88 4.61 -7.04
C THR A 83 2.48 5.98 -7.30
N LEU A 84 1.81 7.04 -6.81
CA LEU A 84 2.31 8.41 -6.74
C LEU A 84 2.26 8.91 -5.30
N CYS A 85 3.28 9.65 -4.87
CA CYS A 85 3.27 10.40 -3.61
C CYS A 85 2.76 11.83 -3.86
N CYS A 86 1.66 12.20 -3.22
CA CYS A 86 1.00 13.52 -3.38
C CYS A 86 1.42 14.53 -2.33
N ARG A 87 1.67 14.05 -1.12
CA ARG A 87 2.17 14.80 0.02
C ARG A 87 2.87 13.86 0.99
N TRP A 88 3.65 14.39 1.90
CA TRP A 88 4.28 13.62 2.94
C TRP A 88 4.23 14.33 4.29
N ASN A 89 3.75 13.64 5.31
CA ASN A 89 3.76 14.08 6.69
C ASN A 89 3.97 12.89 7.63
N PRO A 90 5.19 12.66 8.13
CA PRO A 90 5.50 11.50 8.96
C PRO A 90 4.75 11.51 10.31
N GLU A 91 4.41 12.67 10.84
CA GLU A 91 3.68 12.79 12.10
C GLU A 91 2.22 12.32 11.95
N GLU A 92 1.57 12.63 10.83
CA GLU A 92 0.24 12.10 10.51
C GLU A 92 0.30 10.58 10.28
N VAL A 93 1.34 10.07 9.60
CA VAL A 93 1.53 8.61 9.42
C VAL A 93 1.61 7.90 10.77
N ILE A 94 2.41 8.43 11.69
CA ILE A 94 2.55 7.88 13.04
C ILE A 94 1.18 7.88 13.75
N ALA A 95 0.47 9.01 13.71
CA ALA A 95 -0.83 9.14 14.37
C ALA A 95 -1.87 8.15 13.84
N GLU A 96 -1.94 7.95 12.51
CA GLU A 96 -2.87 7.00 11.90
C GLU A 96 -2.48 5.54 12.22
N ILE A 97 -1.18 5.21 12.23
CA ILE A 97 -0.71 3.87 12.63
C ILE A 97 -1.05 3.60 14.11
N ASP A 98 -0.82 4.55 14.99
CA ASP A 98 -1.12 4.39 16.42
C ASP A 98 -2.63 4.25 16.66
N ALA A 99 -3.46 5.07 15.99
CA ALA A 99 -4.92 4.97 16.04
C ALA A 99 -5.43 3.62 15.53
N ALA A 100 -4.76 3.04 14.53
CA ALA A 100 -5.05 1.71 13.98
C ALA A 100 -4.49 0.55 14.83
N GLY A 101 -3.99 0.81 16.03
CA GLY A 101 -3.40 -0.23 16.88
C GLY A 101 -2.11 -0.83 16.32
N GLY A 102 -1.44 -0.13 15.41
CA GLY A 102 -0.11 -0.45 14.91
C GLY A 102 -0.06 -1.19 13.57
N LEU A 103 -1.18 -1.39 12.88
CA LEU A 103 -1.22 -1.94 11.52
C LEU A 103 -2.43 -1.40 10.76
N LEU A 104 -2.15 -0.64 9.71
CA LEU A 104 -3.14 -0.03 8.82
C LEU A 104 -2.90 -0.50 7.38
N ILE A 105 -3.95 -0.98 6.73
CA ILE A 105 -3.93 -1.53 5.37
C ILE A 105 -4.78 -0.64 4.47
N SER A 106 -4.29 -0.37 3.26
CA SER A 106 -5.05 0.37 2.26
C SER A 106 -6.39 -0.30 1.98
N ALA A 107 -7.40 0.52 1.70
CA ALA A 107 -8.70 0.05 1.27
C ALA A 107 -8.95 0.39 -0.19
N GLU A 108 -9.63 -0.52 -0.90
CA GLU A 108 -10.03 -0.35 -2.30
C GLU A 108 -11.53 -0.57 -2.49
N ALA A 109 -12.05 -0.12 -3.64
CA ALA A 109 -13.46 -0.25 -3.97
C ALA A 109 -13.83 -1.60 -4.59
N ASN A 110 -12.84 -2.43 -4.92
CA ASN A 110 -13.02 -3.75 -5.53
C ASN A 110 -12.58 -4.86 -4.57
N CYS A 111 -13.41 -5.88 -4.41
CA CYS A 111 -13.04 -7.06 -3.62
C CYS A 111 -12.23 -8.03 -4.49
N PHE A 112 -10.92 -8.05 -4.31
CA PHE A 112 -10.05 -8.97 -5.04
C PHE A 112 -9.12 -9.75 -4.08
N PRO A 113 -8.99 -11.08 -4.26
CA PRO A 113 -9.92 -11.92 -5.04
C PRO A 113 -11.31 -11.97 -4.39
N GLU A 114 -12.34 -12.23 -5.18
CA GLU A 114 -13.67 -12.45 -4.65
C GLU A 114 -13.71 -13.67 -3.72
N GLY A 115 -14.55 -13.62 -2.69
CA GLY A 115 -14.65 -14.70 -1.72
C GLY A 115 -15.67 -14.42 -0.62
N PRO A 116 -15.78 -15.32 0.37
CA PRO A 116 -16.79 -15.22 1.44
C PRO A 116 -16.58 -14.02 2.38
N TRP A 117 -15.45 -13.35 2.29
CA TRP A 117 -15.14 -12.14 3.07
C TRP A 117 -15.90 -10.90 2.60
N HIS A 118 -16.45 -10.89 1.38
CA HIS A 118 -17.17 -9.78 0.79
C HIS A 118 -18.30 -9.26 1.70
N GLU A 119 -19.20 -10.14 2.14
CA GLU A 119 -20.33 -9.80 3.00
C GLU A 119 -19.87 -9.21 4.34
N LYS A 120 -18.75 -9.70 4.89
CA LYS A 120 -18.21 -9.16 6.15
C LYS A 120 -17.73 -7.73 5.98
N TYR A 121 -16.99 -7.43 4.90
CA TYR A 121 -16.57 -6.06 4.60
C TYR A 121 -17.76 -5.12 4.45
N ASP A 122 -18.79 -5.53 3.73
CA ASP A 122 -20.01 -4.76 3.54
C ASP A 122 -20.74 -4.49 4.86
N SER A 123 -20.69 -5.42 5.82
CA SER A 123 -21.29 -5.25 7.13
C SER A 123 -20.52 -4.33 8.07
N VAL A 124 -19.18 -4.25 7.90
CA VAL A 124 -18.31 -3.43 8.77
C VAL A 124 -18.18 -2.01 8.25
N PHE A 125 -18.14 -1.81 6.92
CA PHE A 125 -17.93 -0.50 6.29
C PHE A 125 -19.03 -0.17 5.26
N PRO A 126 -20.32 -0.17 5.64
CA PRO A 126 -21.41 -0.06 4.67
C PRO A 126 -21.42 1.28 3.93
N GLU A 127 -20.91 2.33 4.54
CA GLU A 127 -20.95 3.70 4.05
C GLU A 127 -19.74 4.08 3.17
N SER A 128 -18.62 3.33 3.26
CA SER A 128 -17.44 3.64 2.48
C SER A 128 -17.41 2.89 1.15
N PRO A 129 -17.18 3.57 0.01
CA PRO A 129 -16.89 2.88 -1.23
C PRO A 129 -15.54 2.13 -1.19
N TRP A 130 -14.57 2.60 -0.41
CA TRP A 130 -13.27 1.95 -0.17
C TRP A 130 -13.38 1.11 1.10
N ARG A 131 -13.68 -0.17 0.95
CA ARG A 131 -13.96 -1.04 2.10
C ARG A 131 -13.23 -2.38 2.09
N TYR A 132 -12.63 -2.74 0.96
CA TYR A 132 -11.93 -4.02 0.80
C TYR A 132 -10.44 -3.83 0.95
N GLY A 133 -9.78 -4.68 1.73
CA GLY A 133 -8.35 -4.56 1.98
C GLY A 133 -7.51 -4.75 0.72
N ASN A 134 -6.49 -3.90 0.54
CA ASN A 134 -5.53 -3.96 -0.56
C ASN A 134 -4.10 -3.90 -0.02
N LEU A 135 -3.33 -4.96 -0.24
CA LEU A 135 -1.96 -5.09 0.28
C LEU A 135 -0.89 -4.38 -0.55
N GLY A 136 -1.26 -3.79 -1.69
CA GLY A 136 -0.31 -2.97 -2.47
C GLY A 136 0.18 -1.75 -1.69
N GLN A 137 -0.55 -1.36 -0.63
CA GLN A 137 -0.12 -0.32 0.29
C GLN A 137 -0.51 -0.69 1.73
N THR A 138 0.46 -0.58 2.65
CA THR A 138 0.29 -0.95 4.06
C THR A 138 1.23 -0.11 4.91
N CYS A 139 0.83 0.29 6.11
CA CYS A 139 1.75 0.90 7.06
C CYS A 139 1.54 0.36 8.47
N GLY A 140 2.58 0.45 9.30
CA GLY A 140 2.46 -0.04 10.66
C GLY A 140 3.75 0.06 11.47
N LEU A 141 3.65 -0.35 12.72
CA LEU A 141 4.82 -0.63 13.53
C LEU A 141 5.63 -1.75 12.85
N ARG A 142 6.91 -1.55 12.64
CA ARG A 142 7.81 -2.48 11.94
C ARG A 142 7.65 -3.92 12.43
N ARG A 143 7.64 -4.12 13.76
CA ARG A 143 7.45 -5.46 14.38
C ARG A 143 6.11 -6.10 14.03
N ARG A 144 5.04 -5.29 13.90
CA ARG A 144 3.71 -5.75 13.51
C ARG A 144 3.68 -6.17 12.05
N LEU A 145 4.31 -5.38 11.18
CA LEU A 145 4.44 -5.71 9.76
C LEU A 145 5.23 -6.99 9.52
N ILE A 146 6.36 -7.18 10.23
CA ILE A 146 7.13 -8.43 10.15
C ILE A 146 6.22 -9.61 10.48
N LYS A 147 5.56 -9.59 11.64
CA LYS A 147 4.67 -10.68 12.06
C LYS A 147 3.53 -10.91 11.07
N PHE A 148 2.91 -9.83 10.57
CA PHE A 148 1.82 -9.89 9.60
C PHE A 148 2.24 -10.61 8.31
N PHE A 149 3.41 -10.27 7.76
CA PHE A 149 3.90 -10.91 6.53
C PHE A 149 4.42 -12.33 6.75
N GLU A 150 4.94 -12.64 7.92
CA GLU A 150 5.28 -14.03 8.31
C GLU A 150 4.02 -14.91 8.37
N ASP A 151 2.96 -14.44 9.02
CA ASP A 151 1.68 -15.14 9.10
C ASP A 151 1.02 -15.29 7.71
N GLY A 152 1.08 -14.23 6.89
CA GLY A 152 0.61 -14.27 5.50
C GLY A 152 1.37 -15.28 4.64
N LEU A 153 2.69 -15.38 4.84
CA LEU A 153 3.53 -16.34 4.13
C LEU A 153 3.20 -17.78 4.55
N GLU A 154 2.93 -18.01 5.83
CA GLU A 154 2.46 -19.30 6.32
C GLU A 154 1.12 -19.70 5.66
N ARG A 155 0.15 -18.78 5.61
CA ARG A 155 -1.14 -18.98 4.93
C ARG A 155 -1.01 -19.29 3.44
N LEU A 156 -0.10 -18.60 2.74
CA LEU A 156 0.19 -18.91 1.33
C LEU A 156 0.71 -20.34 1.12
N ASN A 157 1.31 -20.94 2.14
CA ASN A 157 1.78 -22.32 2.08
C ASN A 157 0.68 -23.34 2.39
N LEU A 158 -0.34 -22.95 3.15
CA LEU A 158 -1.35 -23.86 3.67
C LEU A 158 -2.64 -23.87 2.82
N ASP A 159 -3.24 -22.70 2.58
CA ASP A 159 -4.63 -22.64 2.10
C ASP A 159 -4.96 -21.48 1.16
N SER A 160 -3.96 -20.70 0.75
CA SER A 160 -4.18 -19.52 -0.10
C SER A 160 -3.29 -19.53 -1.34
N THR A 161 -3.81 -19.03 -2.44
CA THR A 161 -3.08 -18.94 -3.71
C THR A 161 -2.53 -17.55 -3.98
N HIS A 162 -3.01 -16.53 -3.25
CA HIS A 162 -2.64 -15.14 -3.39
C HIS A 162 -2.48 -14.49 -2.01
N ILE A 163 -1.51 -13.57 -1.85
CA ILE A 163 -1.27 -12.93 -0.54
C ILE A 163 -2.48 -12.12 -0.05
N GLN A 164 -3.20 -11.49 -0.95
CA GLN A 164 -4.40 -10.73 -0.61
C GLN A 164 -5.54 -11.65 -0.15
N GLU A 165 -5.66 -12.85 -0.72
CA GLU A 165 -6.54 -13.90 -0.21
C GLU A 165 -6.15 -14.34 1.20
N ALA A 166 -4.85 -14.59 1.43
CA ALA A 166 -4.35 -14.93 2.77
C ALA A 166 -4.70 -13.85 3.79
N PHE A 167 -4.54 -12.56 3.42
CA PHE A 167 -4.96 -11.44 4.26
C PHE A 167 -6.46 -11.45 4.55
N HIS A 168 -7.32 -11.61 3.54
CA HIS A 168 -8.77 -11.64 3.75
C HIS A 168 -9.17 -12.74 4.72
N ARG A 169 -8.58 -13.93 4.62
CA ARG A 169 -8.81 -15.04 5.55
C ARG A 169 -8.36 -14.68 6.98
N MET A 170 -7.15 -14.13 7.13
CA MET A 170 -6.64 -13.68 8.43
C MET A 170 -7.56 -12.63 9.05
N TRP A 171 -8.01 -11.64 8.26
CA TRP A 171 -8.91 -10.59 8.72
C TRP A 171 -10.28 -11.14 9.13
N MET A 172 -10.83 -12.10 8.36
CA MET A 172 -12.06 -12.82 8.72
C MET A 172 -11.94 -13.55 10.07
N GLU A 173 -10.79 -14.08 10.38
CA GLU A 173 -10.48 -14.79 11.63
C GLU A 173 -10.16 -13.83 12.79
N GLY A 174 -10.21 -12.52 12.57
CA GLY A 174 -10.01 -11.49 13.60
C GLY A 174 -8.56 -11.03 13.75
N TYR A 175 -7.74 -11.16 12.72
CA TYR A 175 -6.38 -10.59 12.76
C TYR A 175 -6.45 -9.08 13.02
N PRO A 176 -5.66 -8.55 13.97
CA PRO A 176 -5.77 -7.16 14.41
C PRO A 176 -5.08 -6.22 13.40
N ALA A 177 -5.80 -5.89 12.33
CA ALA A 177 -5.43 -4.92 11.31
C ALA A 177 -6.64 -4.04 10.98
N GLU A 178 -6.41 -2.74 10.91
CA GLU A 178 -7.43 -1.77 10.49
C GLU A 178 -7.28 -1.45 9.00
N LEU A 179 -8.38 -0.99 8.39
CA LEU A 179 -8.38 -0.53 7.01
C LEU A 179 -8.45 1.00 6.94
N ASP A 180 -7.68 1.58 6.03
CA ASP A 180 -7.74 3.01 5.70
C ASP A 180 -8.96 3.33 4.80
N TYR A 181 -10.15 3.00 5.27
CA TYR A 181 -11.41 3.20 4.54
C TYR A 181 -11.80 4.69 4.37
N GLU A 182 -11.18 5.56 5.15
CA GLU A 182 -11.29 7.02 4.99
C GLU A 182 -10.24 7.59 4.03
N CYS A 183 -9.35 6.76 3.51
CA CYS A 183 -8.29 7.14 2.56
C CYS A 183 -7.42 8.30 3.06
N ARG A 184 -6.99 8.25 4.31
CA ARG A 184 -6.16 9.32 4.92
C ARG A 184 -4.71 9.23 4.49
N ILE A 185 -4.18 8.02 4.40
CA ILE A 185 -2.81 7.74 3.93
C ILE A 185 -2.85 7.28 2.47
N PHE A 186 -3.73 6.32 2.16
CA PHE A 186 -3.75 5.60 0.89
C PHE A 186 -5.06 5.81 0.14
N GLN A 187 -4.98 6.16 -1.13
CA GLN A 187 -6.13 6.30 -2.01
C GLN A 187 -6.00 5.32 -3.18
N SER A 188 -6.81 4.25 -3.17
CA SER A 188 -6.98 3.42 -4.36
C SER A 188 -7.69 4.18 -5.46
N MET A 189 -7.16 4.11 -6.69
CA MET A 189 -7.65 4.80 -7.88
C MET A 189 -8.40 3.86 -8.83
N PHE A 190 -8.71 2.65 -8.39
CA PHE A 190 -9.45 1.67 -9.19
C PHE A 190 -10.95 1.94 -9.16
N LEU A 191 -11.62 1.66 -10.29
CA LEU A 191 -13.04 1.85 -10.54
C LEU A 191 -13.51 3.34 -10.62
N ASP A 192 -14.78 3.48 -10.97
CA ASP A 192 -15.39 4.79 -11.25
C ASP A 192 -15.47 5.72 -10.04
N VAL A 193 -15.46 5.18 -8.83
CA VAL A 193 -15.47 5.98 -7.61
C VAL A 193 -14.25 6.91 -7.51
N SER A 194 -13.12 6.51 -8.08
CA SER A 194 -11.90 7.32 -8.11
C SER A 194 -12.02 8.57 -8.98
N LYS A 195 -13.01 8.65 -9.87
CA LYS A 195 -13.30 9.86 -10.68
C LYS A 195 -13.68 11.07 -9.84
N ASN A 196 -14.11 10.84 -8.59
CA ASN A 196 -14.41 11.91 -7.64
C ASN A 196 -13.17 12.52 -6.99
N ILE A 197 -12.00 11.86 -7.08
CA ILE A 197 -10.77 12.40 -6.53
C ILE A 197 -10.34 13.61 -7.34
N THR A 198 -10.03 14.71 -6.65
CA THR A 198 -9.75 16.00 -7.27
C THR A 198 -8.35 16.53 -6.93
N TRP A 199 -7.86 17.42 -7.79
CA TRP A 199 -6.63 18.20 -7.60
C TRP A 199 -6.96 19.68 -7.75
N ASP A 200 -6.73 20.48 -6.72
CA ASP A 200 -7.04 21.91 -6.70
C ASP A 200 -5.83 22.81 -7.07
N GLY A 201 -4.75 22.23 -7.56
CA GLY A 201 -3.48 22.92 -7.85
C GLY A 201 -2.47 22.86 -6.71
N LYS A 202 -2.87 22.37 -5.54
CA LYS A 202 -2.01 22.22 -4.35
C LYS A 202 -2.14 20.88 -3.67
N LYS A 203 -3.36 20.35 -3.59
CA LYS A 203 -3.70 19.17 -2.80
C LYS A 203 -4.61 18.23 -3.58
N VAL A 204 -4.36 16.94 -3.36
CA VAL A 204 -5.31 15.89 -3.72
C VAL A 204 -6.37 15.82 -2.64
N ARG A 205 -7.64 15.72 -3.04
CA ARG A 205 -8.77 15.61 -2.12
C ARG A 205 -9.67 14.46 -2.51
N ASN A 206 -10.10 13.73 -1.51
CA ASN A 206 -11.21 12.82 -1.63
C ASN A 206 -12.46 13.48 -1.04
N PRO A 207 -13.38 14.01 -1.86
CA PRO A 207 -14.56 14.73 -1.35
C PRO A 207 -15.58 13.79 -0.69
N ILE A 208 -15.52 12.48 -0.91
CA ILE A 208 -16.43 11.51 -0.31
C ILE A 208 -16.06 11.30 1.16
N THR A 209 -14.75 11.11 1.46
CA THR A 209 -14.27 10.91 2.83
C THR A 209 -13.84 12.20 3.51
N GLY A 210 -13.66 13.29 2.75
CA GLY A 210 -13.11 14.55 3.24
C GLY A 210 -11.60 14.55 3.46
N SER A 211 -10.89 13.49 3.04
CA SER A 211 -9.46 13.30 3.28
C SER A 211 -8.56 13.97 2.23
N GLU A 212 -7.29 14.13 2.60
CA GLU A 212 -6.19 14.55 1.72
C GLU A 212 -5.14 13.41 1.71
N PRO A 213 -5.26 12.39 0.83
CA PRO A 213 -4.40 11.23 0.87
C PRO A 213 -2.93 11.56 0.58
N MET A 214 -2.02 10.74 1.11
CA MET A 214 -0.58 10.89 0.87
C MET A 214 -0.13 10.17 -0.40
N PHE A 215 -0.74 9.01 -0.68
CA PHE A 215 -0.39 8.20 -1.84
C PHE A 215 -1.64 7.89 -2.67
N LEU A 216 -1.49 7.98 -4.00
CA LEU A 216 -2.46 7.49 -4.98
C LEU A 216 -1.95 6.16 -5.54
N HIS A 217 -2.76 5.11 -5.46
CA HIS A 217 -2.45 3.79 -5.96
C HIS A 217 -3.36 3.43 -7.14
N PHE A 218 -2.78 3.33 -8.31
CA PHE A 218 -3.47 3.00 -9.56
C PHE A 218 -3.56 1.48 -9.76
N ASN A 219 -3.96 0.78 -8.69
CA ASN A 219 -4.07 -0.67 -8.66
C ASN A 219 -4.99 -1.22 -9.76
N GLY A 220 -4.86 -2.50 -10.08
CA GLY A 220 -5.70 -3.15 -11.08
C GLY A 220 -5.60 -2.57 -12.50
N ARG A 221 -4.47 -1.94 -12.85
CA ARG A 221 -4.25 -1.20 -14.11
C ARG A 221 -5.20 -0.02 -14.28
N ALA A 222 -5.57 0.64 -13.20
CA ALA A 222 -6.33 1.90 -13.26
C ALA A 222 -5.62 2.90 -14.19
N PRO A 223 -6.34 3.54 -15.11
CA PRO A 223 -5.72 4.48 -16.05
C PRO A 223 -5.39 5.81 -15.36
N GLY A 224 -4.54 6.62 -16.01
CA GLY A 224 -4.35 8.04 -15.66
C GLY A 224 -3.18 8.33 -14.75
N ILE A 225 -2.32 7.37 -14.41
CA ILE A 225 -1.14 7.62 -13.55
C ILE A 225 -0.22 8.71 -14.14
N GLU A 226 0.04 8.71 -15.44
CA GLU A 226 0.86 9.73 -16.09
C GLU A 226 0.20 11.11 -16.06
N GLU A 227 -1.12 11.19 -16.25
CA GLU A 227 -1.86 12.43 -16.14
C GLU A 227 -1.79 12.99 -14.73
N TRP A 228 -1.99 12.16 -13.71
CA TRP A 228 -1.86 12.56 -12.31
C TRP A 228 -0.42 12.95 -11.96
N ALA A 229 0.58 12.20 -12.46
CA ALA A 229 1.98 12.56 -12.28
C ALA A 229 2.30 13.93 -12.91
N PHE A 230 1.72 14.25 -14.07
CA PHE A 230 1.84 15.57 -14.71
C PHE A 230 1.18 16.67 -13.88
N ARG A 231 -0.03 16.45 -13.39
CA ARG A 231 -0.74 17.41 -12.51
C ARG A 231 0.05 17.72 -11.23
N LEU A 232 0.62 16.68 -10.60
CA LEU A 232 1.42 16.81 -9.38
C LEU A 232 2.79 17.46 -9.60
N LYS A 233 3.28 17.57 -10.84
CA LYS A 233 4.55 18.28 -11.10
C LYS A 233 4.45 19.80 -10.87
N GLY A 234 3.24 20.32 -10.82
CA GLY A 234 3.02 21.77 -10.79
C GLY A 234 3.37 22.43 -12.14
N ASN A 235 2.61 23.42 -12.55
CA ASN A 235 3.02 24.31 -13.64
C ASN A 235 4.09 25.27 -13.16
#